data_45538bd9db190b90f52ed1a2d44f5122
#
_entry.id   45538bd9db190b90f52ed1a2d44f5122
#
_cell.length_a   1.000
_cell.length_b   1.000
_cell.length_c   1.000
_cell.angle_alpha   90.00
_cell.angle_beta   90.00
_cell.angle_gamma   90.00
#
_symmetry.space_group_name_H-M   'P 1'
#
loop_
_entity.id
_entity.type
_entity.pdbx_description
1 polymer ?
#
loop_
_entity_poly.entity_id
_entity_poly.type
_entity_poly.pdbx_seq_one_letter_code
_entity_poly.pdbx_strand_id
1 'polypeptide(L)'
;YKGLETMDTAAAITRDNAAQMVWNALNAYEVEYKTTLIADKNGQLSSQITVQDKVVAGTTDKITLLKDKYEADKEDAGVLMGCTKVSGKDYYTITTSAGDKTYNKISADVSDMIGMKVQVLHKDTATEEVVYGVYPDEDSKVIATGTVGQLENMTDSKKTKLDGTEYKLDKEPGNITVITPNQKNSSITLATLEGKDTLAYVAGTVKLIDTDGNNKADSVVYIPATIGQITYAGSKSVTINNGVGSKNIDDLDIYKDYAKDDWVVVVSDDYTASTNTAVTKIDVSSSKAASIKSSTPKEVKIGDTWYKIVTDSKTDDTNSIKSGSTYDFAIVGNYVVNADETEASSSDILMLADYDTSNNGFTGSASTQQVRAYFLDGTSKVITVEKFSKTADDPQDIKGQNKIKQSDLNKLYTYSTRSNGNYSLKLLSSNNKAGYE
;
A
#
# COMPACT_ATOMS: atom_id res chain seq x y z
N TYR A 1 -27.94 -21.46 16.47
CA TYR A 1 -26.68 -21.34 17.22
C TYR A 1 -25.81 -20.33 16.51
N LYS A 2 -25.39 -19.28 17.22
CA LYS A 2 -24.64 -18.14 16.67
C LYS A 2 -23.37 -18.60 15.93
N GLY A 3 -23.21 -18.13 14.68
CA GLY A 3 -22.07 -18.49 13.84
C GLY A 3 -22.11 -19.91 13.25
N LEU A 4 -23.21 -20.64 13.44
CA LEU A 4 -23.44 -22.00 12.94
C LEU A 4 -24.72 -22.14 12.12
N GLU A 5 -25.31 -21.03 11.70
CA GLU A 5 -26.60 -20.96 11.02
C GLU A 5 -26.61 -21.69 9.68
N THR A 6 -25.45 -21.73 9.02
CA THR A 6 -25.24 -22.39 7.71
C THR A 6 -24.61 -23.78 7.82
N MET A 7 -24.39 -24.28 9.05
CA MET A 7 -23.75 -25.59 9.24
C MET A 7 -24.68 -26.73 8.76
N ASP A 8 -24.19 -27.55 7.84
CA ASP A 8 -24.87 -28.80 7.49
C ASP A 8 -24.66 -29.84 8.58
N THR A 9 -25.75 -30.17 9.29
CA THR A 9 -25.72 -31.16 10.39
C THR A 9 -25.60 -32.61 9.91
N ALA A 10 -25.74 -32.87 8.61
CA ALA A 10 -25.57 -34.20 8.02
C ALA A 10 -24.15 -34.43 7.46
N ALA A 11 -23.37 -33.35 7.31
CA ALA A 11 -21.99 -33.43 6.86
C ALA A 11 -20.99 -33.60 8.02
N ALA A 12 -19.75 -33.97 7.71
CA ALA A 12 -18.66 -33.97 8.68
C ALA A 12 -18.40 -32.55 9.19
N ILE A 13 -18.27 -32.42 10.51
CA ILE A 13 -18.00 -31.11 11.14
C ILE A 13 -16.64 -30.57 10.69
N THR A 14 -16.60 -29.30 10.27
CA THR A 14 -15.34 -28.60 9.98
C THR A 14 -14.62 -28.19 11.26
N ARG A 15 -13.33 -27.90 11.18
CA ARG A 15 -12.55 -27.38 12.34
C ARG A 15 -13.12 -26.05 12.83
N ASP A 16 -13.55 -25.17 11.93
CA ASP A 16 -14.12 -23.87 12.25
C ASP A 16 -15.47 -24.02 12.97
N ASN A 17 -16.36 -24.90 12.45
CA ASN A 17 -17.63 -25.18 13.12
C ASN A 17 -17.39 -25.79 14.51
N ALA A 18 -16.43 -26.68 14.67
CA ALA A 18 -16.08 -27.25 15.97
C ALA A 18 -15.57 -26.20 16.95
N ALA A 19 -14.68 -25.29 16.48
CA ALA A 19 -14.19 -24.17 17.28
C ALA A 19 -15.34 -23.22 17.68
N GLN A 20 -16.26 -22.90 16.77
CA GLN A 20 -17.42 -22.07 17.05
C GLN A 20 -18.38 -22.74 18.07
N MET A 21 -18.58 -24.05 17.98
CA MET A 21 -19.38 -24.79 18.97
C MET A 21 -18.76 -24.72 20.38
N VAL A 22 -17.43 -24.91 20.48
CA VAL A 22 -16.73 -24.78 21.76
C VAL A 22 -16.83 -23.36 22.29
N TRP A 23 -16.64 -22.37 21.45
CA TRP A 23 -16.79 -20.96 21.82
C TRP A 23 -18.19 -20.65 22.34
N ASN A 24 -19.22 -21.10 21.63
CA ASN A 24 -20.61 -20.94 22.08
C ASN A 24 -20.90 -21.61 23.41
N ALA A 25 -20.32 -22.83 23.64
CA ALA A 25 -20.46 -23.54 24.90
C ALA A 25 -19.78 -22.81 26.06
N LEU A 26 -18.56 -22.29 25.85
CA LEU A 26 -17.84 -21.52 26.87
C LEU A 26 -18.58 -20.23 27.27
N ASN A 27 -19.28 -19.59 26.32
CA ASN A 27 -20.04 -18.37 26.55
C ASN A 27 -21.50 -18.63 26.96
N ALA A 28 -21.93 -19.91 27.05
CA ALA A 28 -23.27 -20.21 27.52
C ALA A 28 -23.37 -19.98 29.02
N TYR A 29 -24.54 -19.48 29.46
CA TYR A 29 -24.81 -19.35 30.89
C TYR A 29 -24.97 -20.73 31.53
N GLU A 30 -24.40 -20.87 32.70
CA GLU A 30 -24.57 -22.07 33.51
C GLU A 30 -25.93 -22.07 34.24
N VAL A 31 -26.43 -23.26 34.43
CA VAL A 31 -27.64 -23.48 35.24
C VAL A 31 -27.31 -24.36 36.45
N GLU A 32 -28.02 -24.13 37.54
CA GLU A 32 -27.93 -24.98 38.74
C GLU A 32 -29.27 -25.58 39.08
N TYR A 33 -29.23 -26.72 39.69
CA TYR A 33 -30.42 -27.37 40.21
C TYR A 33 -30.64 -26.98 41.66
N LYS A 34 -31.78 -26.33 41.96
CA LYS A 34 -32.19 -25.95 43.31
C LYS A 34 -33.26 -26.88 43.80
N THR A 35 -32.97 -27.55 44.88
CA THR A 35 -33.97 -28.38 45.56
C THR A 35 -34.70 -27.54 46.62
N THR A 36 -36.00 -27.37 46.46
CA THR A 36 -36.84 -26.69 47.42
C THR A 36 -37.77 -27.68 48.06
N LEU A 37 -37.87 -27.66 49.38
CA LEU A 37 -38.87 -28.43 50.08
C LEU A 37 -40.19 -27.69 50.09
N ILE A 38 -41.22 -28.28 49.56
CA ILE A 38 -42.56 -27.71 49.50
C ILE A 38 -43.45 -28.55 50.41
N ALA A 39 -44.15 -27.91 51.36
CA ALA A 39 -45.18 -28.54 52.13
C ALA A 39 -46.52 -28.45 51.41
N ASP A 40 -47.22 -29.56 51.28
CA ASP A 40 -48.60 -29.55 50.81
C ASP A 40 -49.57 -29.01 51.88
N LYS A 41 -50.83 -28.85 51.54
CA LYS A 41 -51.88 -28.36 52.46
C LYS A 41 -52.08 -29.26 53.70
N ASN A 42 -51.54 -30.47 53.70
CA ASN A 42 -51.63 -31.40 54.82
C ASN A 42 -50.27 -31.45 55.61
N GLY A 43 -49.32 -30.58 55.30
CA GLY A 43 -48.02 -30.56 55.95
C GLY A 43 -47.03 -31.62 55.46
N GLN A 44 -47.37 -32.39 54.40
CA GLN A 44 -46.47 -33.38 53.84
C GLN A 44 -45.41 -32.71 52.98
N LEU A 45 -44.14 -32.97 53.29
CA LEU A 45 -43.00 -32.41 52.57
C LEU A 45 -42.71 -33.19 51.30
N SER A 46 -42.58 -32.49 50.21
CA SER A 46 -42.04 -33.00 48.94
C SER A 46 -40.89 -32.17 48.49
N SER A 47 -39.92 -32.79 47.80
CA SER A 47 -38.84 -32.03 47.17
C SER A 47 -39.19 -31.68 45.75
N GLN A 48 -39.09 -30.41 45.43
CA GLN A 48 -39.18 -29.94 44.05
C GLN A 48 -37.77 -29.50 43.58
N ILE A 49 -37.35 -30.03 42.43
CA ILE A 49 -36.12 -29.60 41.77
C ILE A 49 -36.50 -28.56 40.69
N THR A 50 -35.98 -27.37 40.82
CA THR A 50 -36.09 -26.30 39.81
C THR A 50 -34.75 -26.04 39.20
N VAL A 51 -34.74 -25.74 37.91
CA VAL A 51 -33.55 -25.26 37.19
C VAL A 51 -33.55 -23.76 37.26
N GLN A 52 -32.49 -23.16 37.72
CA GLN A 52 -32.31 -21.70 37.73
C GLN A 52 -30.95 -21.33 37.14
N ASP A 53 -30.83 -20.10 36.67
CA ASP A 53 -29.55 -19.58 36.24
C ASP A 53 -28.57 -19.51 37.41
N LYS A 54 -27.35 -20.00 37.23
CA LYS A 54 -26.27 -19.80 38.16
C LYS A 54 -25.81 -18.34 38.08
N VAL A 55 -25.63 -17.69 39.21
CA VAL A 55 -25.22 -16.29 39.29
C VAL A 55 -23.91 -16.14 40.04
N VAL A 56 -23.21 -15.04 39.79
CA VAL A 56 -22.02 -14.66 40.55
C VAL A 56 -22.43 -14.40 41.99
N ALA A 57 -21.69 -14.95 42.95
CA ALA A 57 -22.03 -14.85 44.37
C ALA A 57 -22.25 -13.40 44.83
N GLY A 58 -23.41 -13.12 45.39
CA GLY A 58 -23.79 -11.78 45.89
C GLY A 58 -24.29 -10.83 44.82
N THR A 59 -24.53 -11.28 43.60
CA THR A 59 -25.06 -10.47 42.49
C THR A 59 -26.26 -11.15 41.83
N THR A 60 -26.83 -10.49 40.80
CA THR A 60 -27.85 -11.07 39.90
C THR A 60 -27.25 -11.45 38.56
N ASP A 61 -25.94 -11.31 38.36
CA ASP A 61 -25.26 -11.50 37.08
C ASP A 61 -25.10 -13.01 36.82
N LYS A 62 -25.64 -13.45 35.69
CA LYS A 62 -25.50 -14.84 35.23
C LYS A 62 -24.04 -15.15 34.96
N ILE A 63 -23.59 -16.35 35.36
CA ILE A 63 -22.22 -16.79 35.16
C ILE A 63 -22.11 -17.69 33.92
N THR A 64 -21.14 -17.46 33.08
CA THR A 64 -20.81 -18.34 31.96
C THR A 64 -19.87 -19.46 32.40
N LEU A 65 -19.81 -20.57 31.64
CA LEU A 65 -18.84 -21.64 31.85
C LEU A 65 -17.39 -21.09 31.82
N LEU A 66 -17.14 -20.13 30.96
CA LEU A 66 -15.84 -19.45 30.84
C LEU A 66 -15.43 -18.78 32.16
N LYS A 67 -16.37 -18.03 32.78
CA LYS A 67 -16.14 -17.35 34.06
C LYS A 67 -16.00 -18.33 35.21
N ASP A 68 -16.90 -19.34 35.29
CA ASP A 68 -16.93 -20.26 36.41
C ASP A 68 -15.73 -21.23 36.44
N LYS A 69 -15.31 -21.77 35.30
CA LYS A 69 -14.25 -22.79 35.22
C LYS A 69 -12.86 -22.22 34.93
N TYR A 70 -12.78 -21.14 34.21
CA TYR A 70 -11.48 -20.57 33.79
C TYR A 70 -11.19 -19.24 34.49
N GLU A 71 -12.17 -18.72 35.27
CA GLU A 71 -12.08 -17.40 35.93
C GLU A 71 -11.78 -16.28 34.92
N ALA A 72 -12.12 -16.49 33.63
CA ALA A 72 -11.80 -15.60 32.56
C ALA A 72 -12.94 -14.60 32.34
N ASP A 73 -12.57 -13.35 32.17
CA ASP A 73 -13.43 -12.24 31.84
C ASP A 73 -13.24 -11.83 30.37
N LYS A 74 -14.37 -11.47 29.76
CA LYS A 74 -14.40 -10.88 28.45
C LYS A 74 -14.58 -9.38 28.63
N GLU A 75 -13.57 -8.60 28.23
CA GLU A 75 -13.58 -7.16 28.38
C GLU A 75 -13.68 -6.48 27.01
N ASP A 76 -14.59 -5.50 26.88
CA ASP A 76 -14.60 -4.56 25.77
C ASP A 76 -13.43 -3.59 25.98
N ALA A 77 -12.35 -3.83 25.26
CA ALA A 77 -11.13 -3.05 25.39
C ALA A 77 -11.12 -1.77 24.53
N GLY A 78 -12.22 -1.49 23.82
CA GLY A 78 -12.28 -0.37 22.89
C GLY A 78 -11.46 -0.62 21.62
N VAL A 79 -10.93 0.44 21.02
CA VAL A 79 -10.17 0.36 19.77
C VAL A 79 -8.71 -0.03 20.05
N LEU A 80 -8.19 -1.01 19.32
CA LEU A 80 -6.79 -1.42 19.38
C LEU A 80 -5.91 -0.31 18.77
N MET A 81 -5.01 0.26 19.58
CA MET A 81 -4.17 1.40 19.19
C MET A 81 -2.74 0.98 18.83
N GLY A 82 -2.28 -0.14 19.36
CA GLY A 82 -0.92 -0.61 19.13
C GLY A 82 -0.73 -2.07 19.50
N CYS A 83 0.25 -2.69 18.83
CA CYS A 83 0.72 -4.04 19.10
C CYS A 83 2.24 -4.05 18.90
N THR A 84 2.99 -4.45 19.91
CA THR A 84 4.46 -4.41 19.86
C THR A 84 5.02 -5.71 20.40
N LYS A 85 5.92 -6.37 19.65
CA LYS A 85 6.66 -7.52 20.11
C LYS A 85 7.66 -7.11 21.19
N VAL A 86 7.68 -7.81 22.30
CA VAL A 86 8.65 -7.56 23.36
C VAL A 86 10.00 -8.16 22.97
N SER A 87 11.04 -7.32 22.92
CA SER A 87 12.38 -7.73 22.49
C SER A 87 12.89 -8.94 23.27
N GLY A 88 13.36 -9.99 22.55
CA GLY A 88 13.86 -11.24 23.11
C GLY A 88 12.81 -12.13 23.76
N LYS A 89 11.50 -11.89 23.48
CA LYS A 89 10.39 -12.71 24.00
C LYS A 89 9.46 -13.15 22.87
N ASP A 90 8.72 -14.23 23.11
CA ASP A 90 7.72 -14.77 22.19
C ASP A 90 6.30 -14.29 22.52
N TYR A 91 6.18 -13.03 22.96
CA TYR A 91 4.89 -12.42 23.24
C TYR A 91 4.86 -10.94 22.87
N TYR A 92 3.65 -10.40 22.82
CA TYR A 92 3.36 -9.02 22.44
C TYR A 92 2.72 -8.27 23.60
N THR A 93 2.80 -6.96 23.53
CA THR A 93 2.05 -6.01 24.35
C THR A 93 1.11 -5.22 23.44
N ILE A 94 -0.14 -5.04 23.86
CA ILE A 94 -1.10 -4.21 23.14
C ILE A 94 -1.55 -3.02 23.98
N THR A 95 -1.89 -1.93 23.30
CA THR A 95 -2.52 -0.75 23.89
C THR A 95 -3.88 -0.51 23.25
N THR A 96 -4.85 -0.08 24.04
CA THR A 96 -6.23 0.14 23.57
C THR A 96 -6.75 1.51 24.00
N SER A 97 -7.85 1.96 23.40
CA SER A 97 -8.49 3.25 23.69
C SER A 97 -9.27 3.27 25.01
N ALA A 98 -9.58 2.12 25.59
CA ALA A 98 -10.30 2.05 26.86
C ALA A 98 -9.36 2.35 28.03
N GLY A 99 -9.29 3.62 28.42
CA GLY A 99 -8.59 4.06 29.61
C GLY A 99 -7.06 3.92 29.59
N ASP A 100 -6.43 3.99 28.42
CA ASP A 100 -4.98 3.77 28.24
C ASP A 100 -4.48 2.42 28.80
N LYS A 101 -5.36 1.43 28.86
CA LYS A 101 -5.01 0.10 29.40
C LYS A 101 -4.05 -0.61 28.45
N THR A 102 -3.00 -1.18 29.03
CA THR A 102 -2.01 -2.00 28.34
C THR A 102 -2.16 -3.45 28.80
N TYR A 103 -2.29 -4.36 27.85
CA TYR A 103 -2.31 -5.78 28.11
C TYR A 103 -0.96 -6.38 27.68
N ASN A 104 -0.41 -7.24 28.51
CA ASN A 104 0.90 -7.85 28.31
C ASN A 104 0.79 -9.34 28.04
N LYS A 105 1.88 -9.93 27.54
CA LYS A 105 1.99 -11.38 27.30
C LYS A 105 0.96 -11.95 26.30
N ILE A 106 0.59 -11.17 25.30
CA ILE A 106 -0.24 -11.64 24.19
C ILE A 106 0.58 -12.63 23.37
N SER A 107 0.09 -13.86 23.19
CA SER A 107 0.84 -14.93 22.51
C SER A 107 0.85 -14.85 20.99
N ALA A 108 0.02 -13.99 20.39
CA ALA A 108 -0.11 -13.84 18.95
C ALA A 108 0.07 -12.39 18.51
N ASP A 109 0.58 -12.20 17.30
CA ASP A 109 0.54 -10.91 16.62
C ASP A 109 -0.91 -10.57 16.26
N VAL A 110 -1.39 -9.44 16.77
CA VAL A 110 -2.73 -8.92 16.52
C VAL A 110 -2.71 -7.55 15.82
N SER A 111 -1.59 -7.20 15.22
CA SER A 111 -1.40 -5.90 14.55
C SER A 111 -2.38 -5.68 13.38
N ASP A 112 -2.87 -6.74 12.76
CA ASP A 112 -3.88 -6.66 11.71
C ASP A 112 -5.21 -6.06 12.20
N MET A 113 -5.50 -6.18 13.50
CA MET A 113 -6.69 -5.63 14.13
C MET A 113 -6.53 -4.18 14.62
N ILE A 114 -5.36 -3.55 14.44
CA ILE A 114 -5.18 -2.13 14.82
C ILE A 114 -6.25 -1.28 14.12
N GLY A 115 -6.89 -0.43 14.91
CA GLY A 115 -8.01 0.42 14.49
C GLY A 115 -9.39 -0.22 14.67
N MET A 116 -9.47 -1.53 14.84
CA MET A 116 -10.73 -2.23 15.12
C MET A 116 -11.07 -2.14 16.62
N LYS A 117 -12.35 -2.15 16.91
CA LYS A 117 -12.82 -2.41 18.27
C LYS A 117 -12.56 -3.88 18.61
N VAL A 118 -11.96 -4.14 19.77
CA VAL A 118 -11.54 -5.49 20.17
C VAL A 118 -12.09 -5.87 21.54
N GLN A 119 -12.26 -7.17 21.72
CA GLN A 119 -12.54 -7.83 22.98
C GLN A 119 -11.28 -8.51 23.46
N VAL A 120 -10.96 -8.36 24.73
CA VAL A 120 -9.85 -9.07 25.38
C VAL A 120 -10.40 -10.11 26.34
N LEU A 121 -9.96 -11.34 26.15
CA LEU A 121 -10.27 -12.44 27.05
C LEU A 121 -9.09 -12.60 28.01
N HIS A 122 -9.31 -12.29 29.29
CA HIS A 122 -8.25 -12.29 30.29
C HIS A 122 -8.71 -12.84 31.63
N LYS A 123 -7.74 -13.14 32.49
CA LYS A 123 -7.94 -13.49 33.87
C LYS A 123 -7.01 -12.63 34.70
N ASP A 124 -7.54 -11.92 35.67
CA ASP A 124 -6.76 -11.24 36.68
C ASP A 124 -6.40 -12.19 37.80
N THR A 125 -5.11 -12.34 38.03
CA THR A 125 -4.59 -13.06 39.17
C THR A 125 -4.00 -12.07 40.20
N ALA A 126 -3.74 -12.57 41.41
CA ALA A 126 -3.14 -11.72 42.46
C ALA A 126 -1.74 -11.15 42.09
N THR A 127 -1.06 -11.75 41.14
CA THR A 127 0.32 -11.43 40.77
C THR A 127 0.49 -10.95 39.36
N GLU A 128 -0.39 -11.33 38.44
CA GLU A 128 -0.31 -10.94 37.01
C GLU A 128 -1.65 -11.08 36.29
N GLU A 129 -1.80 -10.35 35.21
CA GLU A 129 -2.86 -10.54 34.24
C GLU A 129 -2.46 -11.65 33.26
N VAL A 130 -3.34 -12.58 33.01
CA VAL A 130 -3.18 -13.62 31.99
C VAL A 130 -4.14 -13.33 30.84
N VAL A 131 -3.62 -13.05 29.66
CA VAL A 131 -4.43 -12.84 28.46
C VAL A 131 -4.53 -14.14 27.67
N TYR A 132 -5.75 -14.64 27.51
CA TYR A 132 -6.03 -15.85 26.73
C TYR A 132 -6.17 -15.56 25.24
N GLY A 133 -6.66 -14.36 24.87
CA GLY A 133 -6.79 -13.96 23.48
C GLY A 133 -7.34 -12.54 23.31
N VAL A 134 -7.11 -12.02 22.10
CA VAL A 134 -7.67 -10.76 21.62
C VAL A 134 -8.38 -11.07 20.31
N TYR A 135 -9.57 -10.58 20.12
CA TYR A 135 -10.37 -10.80 18.92
C TYR A 135 -11.22 -9.58 18.59
N PRO A 136 -11.56 -9.36 17.31
CA PRO A 136 -12.36 -8.21 16.93
C PRO A 136 -13.77 -8.31 17.52
N ASP A 137 -14.34 -7.16 17.87
CA ASP A 137 -15.76 -7.06 18.17
C ASP A 137 -16.58 -7.45 16.91
N GLU A 138 -17.76 -8.04 17.11
CA GLU A 138 -18.56 -8.61 16.03
C GLU A 138 -18.98 -7.58 14.98
N ASP A 139 -19.19 -6.34 15.41
CA ASP A 139 -19.61 -5.24 14.55
C ASP A 139 -18.41 -4.53 13.89
N SER A 140 -17.18 -4.84 14.33
CA SER A 140 -16.00 -4.16 13.83
C SER A 140 -15.38 -4.86 12.65
N LYS A 141 -15.14 -4.12 11.56
CA LYS A 141 -14.54 -4.64 10.31
C LYS A 141 -13.73 -3.62 9.57
N VAL A 142 -12.66 -4.07 8.89
CA VAL A 142 -11.95 -3.27 7.89
C VAL A 142 -12.82 -3.22 6.63
N ILE A 143 -13.20 -2.01 6.18
CA ILE A 143 -14.03 -1.82 4.99
C ILE A 143 -13.20 -1.51 3.74
N ALA A 144 -11.99 -0.95 3.92
CA ALA A 144 -11.05 -0.73 2.81
C ALA A 144 -9.61 -0.61 3.32
N THR A 145 -8.68 -1.03 2.47
CA THR A 145 -7.24 -0.85 2.66
C THR A 145 -6.62 -0.37 1.36
N GLY A 146 -5.73 0.61 1.44
CA GLY A 146 -5.01 1.15 0.30
C GLY A 146 -3.81 1.98 0.77
N THR A 147 -3.26 2.79 -0.14
CA THR A 147 -2.17 3.70 0.18
C THR A 147 -2.64 5.15 0.26
N VAL A 148 -1.86 6.00 0.94
CA VAL A 148 -2.13 7.45 0.97
C VAL A 148 -2.20 8.04 -0.44
N GLY A 149 -1.35 7.57 -1.36
CA GLY A 149 -1.39 8.00 -2.76
C GLY A 149 -2.70 7.66 -3.49
N GLN A 150 -3.49 6.72 -2.98
CA GLN A 150 -4.80 6.35 -3.52
C GLN A 150 -5.96 7.11 -2.86
N LEU A 151 -5.68 7.92 -1.79
CA LEU A 151 -6.69 8.77 -1.18
C LEU A 151 -6.97 9.99 -2.05
N GLU A 152 -8.24 10.25 -2.29
CA GLU A 152 -8.71 11.44 -2.98
C GLU A 152 -9.68 12.22 -2.10
N ASN A 153 -9.51 13.54 -2.08
CA ASN A 153 -10.42 14.44 -1.38
C ASN A 153 -11.78 14.47 -2.09
N MET A 154 -12.85 14.40 -1.31
CA MET A 154 -14.23 14.52 -1.79
C MET A 154 -14.78 15.90 -1.42
N THR A 155 -15.61 16.46 -2.33
CA THR A 155 -16.35 17.71 -2.06
C THR A 155 -17.45 17.52 -1.01
N ASP A 156 -17.90 16.28 -0.80
CA ASP A 156 -18.88 15.93 0.23
C ASP A 156 -18.18 15.75 1.57
N SER A 157 -18.65 16.44 2.60
CA SER A 157 -18.00 16.56 3.90
C SER A 157 -17.89 15.25 4.71
N LYS A 158 -18.67 14.21 4.37
CA LYS A 158 -18.65 12.92 5.08
C LYS A 158 -18.35 11.74 4.15
N LYS A 159 -17.42 11.96 3.26
CA LYS A 159 -16.97 10.93 2.33
C LYS A 159 -15.47 11.07 2.06
N THR A 160 -14.85 9.97 1.69
CA THR A 160 -13.51 9.91 1.11
C THR A 160 -13.51 8.94 -0.06
N LYS A 161 -12.50 9.00 -0.88
CA LYS A 161 -12.33 8.07 -1.98
C LYS A 161 -10.98 7.38 -1.86
N LEU A 162 -10.97 6.07 -1.95
CA LEU A 162 -9.77 5.25 -1.88
C LEU A 162 -9.74 4.33 -3.10
N ASP A 163 -8.69 4.42 -3.89
CA ASP A 163 -8.51 3.67 -5.13
C ASP A 163 -9.74 3.75 -6.07
N GLY A 164 -10.20 4.97 -6.31
CA GLY A 164 -11.36 5.22 -7.17
C GLY A 164 -12.73 4.89 -6.56
N THR A 165 -12.79 4.22 -5.41
CA THR A 165 -14.04 3.82 -4.74
C THR A 165 -14.42 4.81 -3.64
N GLU A 166 -15.68 5.23 -3.62
CA GLU A 166 -16.23 6.13 -2.60
C GLU A 166 -16.62 5.37 -1.34
N TYR A 167 -16.22 5.91 -0.18
CA TYR A 167 -16.55 5.40 1.15
C TYR A 167 -17.21 6.48 2.00
N LYS A 168 -18.26 6.08 2.74
CA LYS A 168 -18.94 6.95 3.71
C LYS A 168 -18.14 7.00 5.02
N LEU A 169 -18.15 8.16 5.65
CA LEU A 169 -17.53 8.44 6.94
C LEU A 169 -18.59 8.86 7.95
N ASP A 170 -18.36 8.57 9.22
CA ASP A 170 -19.26 9.05 10.30
C ASP A 170 -19.07 10.55 10.56
N LYS A 171 -17.84 11.05 10.39
CA LYS A 171 -17.45 12.44 10.58
C LYS A 171 -16.82 13.01 9.33
N GLU A 172 -16.68 14.31 9.28
CA GLU A 172 -15.87 14.99 8.26
C GLU A 172 -14.40 14.55 8.37
N PRO A 173 -13.65 14.39 7.25
CA PRO A 173 -12.25 13.94 7.28
C PRO A 173 -11.35 14.74 8.22
N GLY A 174 -11.59 16.05 8.36
CA GLY A 174 -10.86 16.92 9.29
C GLY A 174 -11.11 16.62 10.77
N ASN A 175 -12.19 15.91 11.09
CA ASN A 175 -12.59 15.53 12.44
C ASN A 175 -12.31 14.04 12.75
N ILE A 176 -11.66 13.32 11.83
CA ILE A 176 -11.21 11.94 12.02
C ILE A 176 -9.71 11.97 12.26
N THR A 177 -9.30 11.84 13.52
CA THR A 177 -7.89 11.65 13.89
C THR A 177 -7.49 10.24 13.50
N VAL A 178 -6.40 10.10 12.74
CA VAL A 178 -5.93 8.78 12.33
C VAL A 178 -5.13 8.12 13.44
N ILE A 179 -5.29 6.81 13.57
CA ILE A 179 -4.51 5.98 14.46
C ILE A 179 -3.20 5.65 13.76
N THR A 180 -2.09 6.14 14.31
CA THR A 180 -0.76 5.70 13.90
C THR A 180 -0.31 4.62 14.87
N PRO A 181 -0.07 3.38 14.43
CA PRO A 181 0.26 2.27 15.33
C PRO A 181 1.38 2.62 16.30
N ASN A 182 1.23 2.20 17.56
CA ASN A 182 2.20 2.40 18.64
C ASN A 182 2.50 3.87 19.00
N GLN A 183 1.81 4.85 18.41
CA GLN A 183 1.95 6.26 18.70
C GLN A 183 0.77 6.75 19.55
N LYS A 184 1.05 7.28 20.76
CA LYS A 184 0.01 7.67 21.73
C LYS A 184 -0.79 8.92 21.36
N ASN A 185 -0.22 9.83 20.56
CA ASN A 185 -0.83 11.11 20.23
C ASN A 185 -0.57 11.46 18.75
N SER A 186 -1.37 10.94 17.85
CA SER A 186 -1.39 11.44 16.49
C SER A 186 -2.26 12.70 16.42
N SER A 187 -1.70 13.80 15.90
CA SER A 187 -2.47 15.00 15.55
C SER A 187 -2.87 15.00 14.06
N ILE A 188 -2.57 13.93 13.34
CA ILE A 188 -2.85 13.78 11.91
C ILE A 188 -4.33 13.42 11.76
N THR A 189 -5.01 14.12 10.86
CA THR A 189 -6.39 13.79 10.48
C THR A 189 -6.43 13.15 9.10
N LEU A 190 -7.53 12.49 8.76
CA LEU A 190 -7.72 11.92 7.41
C LEU A 190 -7.57 13.00 6.35
N ALA A 191 -8.15 14.21 6.56
CA ALA A 191 -7.99 15.34 5.64
C ALA A 191 -6.52 15.77 5.45
N THR A 192 -5.67 15.55 6.44
CA THR A 192 -4.24 15.85 6.33
C THR A 192 -3.52 14.90 5.36
N LEU A 193 -4.00 13.67 5.24
CA LEU A 193 -3.43 12.64 4.35
C LEU A 193 -3.96 12.76 2.93
N GLU A 194 -5.21 13.23 2.75
CA GLU A 194 -5.82 13.40 1.44
C GLU A 194 -5.01 14.37 0.57
N GLY A 195 -4.69 13.94 -0.65
CA GLY A 195 -3.93 14.75 -1.61
C GLY A 195 -2.42 14.83 -1.33
N LYS A 196 -1.87 14.04 -0.41
CA LYS A 196 -0.41 13.91 -0.25
C LYS A 196 0.20 13.16 -1.42
N ASP A 197 1.20 13.76 -2.04
CA ASP A 197 1.78 13.37 -3.33
C ASP A 197 3.32 13.31 -3.31
N THR A 198 3.92 13.12 -2.12
CA THR A 198 5.37 13.07 -1.94
C THR A 198 5.86 11.67 -1.56
N LEU A 199 7.15 11.40 -1.79
CA LEU A 199 7.81 10.13 -1.46
C LEU A 199 7.67 9.72 0.01
N ALA A 200 7.50 10.69 0.90
CA ALA A 200 7.32 10.47 2.34
C ALA A 200 5.90 9.99 2.72
N TYR A 201 4.94 10.08 1.81
CA TYR A 201 3.54 9.79 2.13
C TYR A 201 2.87 8.76 1.22
N VAL A 202 3.11 8.82 -0.10
CA VAL A 202 2.31 8.06 -1.08
C VAL A 202 2.28 6.55 -0.85
N ALA A 203 3.33 5.98 -0.25
CA ALA A 203 3.41 4.55 0.09
C ALA A 203 2.79 4.20 1.45
N GLY A 204 2.47 5.19 2.29
CA GLY A 204 1.87 4.93 3.61
C GLY A 204 0.55 4.18 3.47
N THR A 205 0.34 3.18 4.30
CA THR A 205 -0.91 2.38 4.27
C THR A 205 -2.02 3.09 5.02
N VAL A 206 -3.21 3.08 4.44
CA VAL A 206 -4.45 3.57 5.07
C VAL A 206 -5.45 2.42 5.15
N LYS A 207 -6.05 2.21 6.35
CA LYS A 207 -7.19 1.30 6.55
C LYS A 207 -8.39 2.13 6.98
N LEU A 208 -9.52 1.96 6.32
CA LEU A 208 -10.82 2.51 6.72
C LEU A 208 -11.58 1.41 7.47
N ILE A 209 -12.06 1.72 8.67
CA ILE A 209 -12.62 0.74 9.59
C ILE A 209 -13.96 1.24 10.10
N ASP A 210 -14.95 0.35 10.09
CA ASP A 210 -16.24 0.48 10.73
C ASP A 210 -16.15 -0.27 12.07
N THR A 211 -16.33 0.44 13.19
CA THR A 211 -16.19 -0.15 14.54
C THR A 211 -17.53 -0.45 15.20
N ASP A 212 -18.67 -0.02 14.61
CA ASP A 212 -20.02 -0.14 15.17
C ASP A 212 -21.05 -0.82 14.24
N GLY A 213 -20.61 -1.33 13.08
CA GLY A 213 -21.46 -2.08 12.13
C GLY A 213 -22.39 -1.24 11.27
N ASN A 214 -22.24 0.10 11.26
CA ASN A 214 -23.12 0.99 10.50
C ASN A 214 -22.73 1.17 9.02
N ASN A 215 -21.70 0.49 8.54
CA ASN A 215 -21.11 0.55 7.20
C ASN A 215 -20.54 1.92 6.81
N LYS A 216 -20.03 2.66 7.79
CA LYS A 216 -19.27 3.89 7.59
C LYS A 216 -17.92 3.75 8.30
N ALA A 217 -16.90 4.41 7.79
CA ALA A 217 -15.62 4.47 8.52
C ALA A 217 -15.73 5.51 9.64
N ASP A 218 -15.50 5.07 10.85
CA ASP A 218 -15.39 5.89 12.05
C ASP A 218 -13.98 5.83 12.66
N SER A 219 -13.19 4.82 12.29
CA SER A 219 -11.80 4.65 12.64
C SER A 219 -10.94 4.56 11.38
N VAL A 220 -9.81 5.24 11.39
CA VAL A 220 -8.85 5.25 10.28
C VAL A 220 -7.45 4.99 10.82
N VAL A 221 -6.77 4.02 10.26
CA VAL A 221 -5.36 3.71 10.58
C VAL A 221 -4.47 4.26 9.48
N TYR A 222 -3.37 4.88 9.88
CA TYR A 222 -2.30 5.30 8.98
C TYR A 222 -0.97 4.69 9.44
N ILE A 223 -0.38 3.87 8.61
CA ILE A 223 0.96 3.31 8.81
C ILE A 223 1.92 4.08 7.91
N PRO A 224 2.77 4.96 8.47
CA PRO A 224 3.73 5.72 7.69
C PRO A 224 4.71 4.82 6.95
N ALA A 225 5.00 5.16 5.70
CA ALA A 225 6.04 4.52 4.91
C ALA A 225 6.77 5.56 4.06
N THR A 226 8.06 5.37 3.89
CA THR A 226 8.92 6.25 3.09
C THR A 226 9.42 5.49 1.88
N ILE A 227 9.39 6.13 0.70
CA ILE A 227 10.03 5.60 -0.50
C ILE A 227 11.46 6.09 -0.57
N GLY A 228 12.39 5.18 -0.78
CA GLY A 228 13.80 5.49 -0.96
C GLY A 228 14.45 4.59 -2.01
N GLN A 229 15.69 4.91 -2.33
CA GLN A 229 16.56 4.11 -3.19
C GLN A 229 17.74 3.59 -2.38
N ILE A 230 18.11 2.33 -2.57
CA ILE A 230 19.30 1.75 -1.96
C ILE A 230 20.54 2.36 -2.64
N THR A 231 21.28 3.19 -1.90
CA THR A 231 22.51 3.83 -2.40
C THR A 231 23.77 3.02 -2.10
N TYR A 232 23.69 2.13 -1.12
CA TYR A 232 24.74 1.16 -0.79
C TYR A 232 24.11 -0.14 -0.30
N ALA A 233 24.56 -1.26 -0.87
CA ALA A 233 24.14 -2.61 -0.51
C ALA A 233 25.38 -3.44 -0.11
N GLY A 234 25.52 -3.73 1.17
CA GLY A 234 26.59 -4.55 1.72
C GLY A 234 26.04 -5.72 2.53
N SER A 235 26.89 -6.69 2.87
CA SER A 235 26.46 -7.89 3.63
C SER A 235 26.11 -7.62 5.09
N LYS A 236 26.50 -6.47 5.64
CA LYS A 236 26.23 -6.08 7.04
C LYS A 236 25.38 -4.84 7.17
N SER A 237 25.30 -4.03 6.14
CA SER A 237 24.54 -2.78 6.18
C SER A 237 24.03 -2.39 4.81
N VAL A 238 22.92 -1.68 4.81
CA VAL A 238 22.28 -1.04 3.65
C VAL A 238 22.13 0.44 3.93
N THR A 239 22.39 1.29 2.95
CA THR A 239 22.08 2.72 3.04
C THR A 239 20.94 3.05 2.07
N ILE A 240 19.89 3.65 2.59
CA ILE A 240 18.70 4.06 1.83
C ILE A 240 18.59 5.58 1.94
N ASN A 241 18.37 6.26 0.83
CA ASN A 241 18.19 7.72 0.81
C ASN A 241 16.83 8.17 1.41
N ASN A 242 16.45 9.43 1.19
CA ASN A 242 15.19 10.04 1.66
C ASN A 242 14.95 9.96 3.18
N GLY A 243 16.03 10.14 3.96
CA GLY A 243 15.95 10.25 5.43
C GLY A 243 16.02 8.92 6.18
N VAL A 244 16.08 7.78 5.49
CA VAL A 244 16.21 6.45 6.15
C VAL A 244 17.62 6.24 6.69
N GLY A 245 18.64 6.59 5.89
CA GLY A 245 20.05 6.47 6.30
C GLY A 245 20.62 5.05 6.23
N SER A 246 21.72 4.82 6.98
CA SER A 246 22.37 3.51 7.07
C SER A 246 21.74 2.68 8.18
N LYS A 247 21.42 1.42 7.86
CA LYS A 247 20.85 0.42 8.79
C LYS A 247 21.68 -0.85 8.76
N ASN A 248 21.80 -1.55 9.91
CA ASN A 248 22.35 -2.90 9.92
C ASN A 248 21.34 -3.88 9.32
N ILE A 249 21.83 -4.91 8.64
CA ILE A 249 20.95 -5.94 8.06
C ILE A 249 20.15 -6.68 9.14
N ASP A 250 20.76 -6.91 10.32
CA ASP A 250 20.11 -7.60 11.44
C ASP A 250 18.92 -6.83 12.02
N ASP A 251 18.85 -5.51 11.78
CA ASP A 251 17.74 -4.64 12.21
C ASP A 251 16.67 -4.46 11.12
N LEU A 252 16.82 -5.18 9.99
CA LEU A 252 15.92 -5.08 8.84
C LEU A 252 15.19 -6.39 8.56
N ASP A 253 13.93 -6.27 8.17
CA ASP A 253 13.21 -7.28 7.43
C ASP A 253 13.22 -6.88 5.95
N ILE A 254 14.28 -7.29 5.26
CA ILE A 254 14.55 -6.92 3.87
C ILE A 254 14.49 -8.15 2.96
N TYR A 255 13.96 -7.95 1.74
CA TYR A 255 13.87 -9.02 0.74
C TYR A 255 15.26 -9.57 0.37
N LYS A 256 15.26 -10.80 -0.12
CA LYS A 256 16.47 -11.46 -0.61
C LYS A 256 16.95 -10.78 -1.90
N ASP A 257 18.27 -10.82 -2.13
CA ASP A 257 18.92 -10.30 -3.35
C ASP A 257 18.75 -8.77 -3.55
N TYR A 258 18.68 -8.03 -2.44
CA TYR A 258 18.69 -6.56 -2.49
C TYR A 258 19.99 -6.05 -3.11
N ALA A 259 19.90 -5.01 -3.92
CA ALA A 259 21.01 -4.43 -4.66
C ALA A 259 21.02 -2.90 -4.56
N LYS A 260 22.19 -2.33 -4.84
CA LYS A 260 22.29 -0.89 -5.07
C LYS A 260 21.37 -0.50 -6.24
N ASP A 261 20.79 0.68 -6.14
CA ASP A 261 19.84 1.29 -7.07
C ASP A 261 18.41 0.68 -7.05
N ASP A 262 18.15 -0.35 -6.24
CA ASP A 262 16.78 -0.81 -6.00
C ASP A 262 15.93 0.29 -5.32
N TRP A 263 14.74 0.51 -5.83
CA TRP A 263 13.72 1.35 -5.20
C TRP A 263 12.93 0.53 -4.18
N VAL A 264 12.68 1.12 -3.02
CA VAL A 264 12.08 0.41 -1.88
C VAL A 264 11.07 1.26 -1.12
N VAL A 265 10.09 0.58 -0.53
CA VAL A 265 9.22 1.12 0.51
C VAL A 265 9.78 0.70 1.85
N VAL A 266 9.92 1.64 2.77
CA VAL A 266 10.45 1.42 4.11
C VAL A 266 9.39 1.77 5.15
N VAL A 267 9.05 0.81 6.02
CA VAL A 267 8.16 0.98 7.17
C VAL A 267 8.98 0.77 8.44
N SER A 268 9.07 1.80 9.29
CA SER A 268 9.81 1.70 10.55
C SER A 268 9.16 0.69 11.50
N ASP A 269 9.97 -0.02 12.28
CA ASP A 269 9.57 -0.86 13.39
C ASP A 269 8.71 -0.14 14.43
N ASP A 270 8.86 1.19 14.58
CA ASP A 270 7.99 2.02 15.41
C ASP A 270 6.49 1.89 15.08
N TYR A 271 6.14 1.47 13.87
CA TYR A 271 4.75 1.38 13.38
C TYR A 271 4.31 -0.06 13.10
N THR A 272 5.10 -1.04 13.45
CA THR A 272 4.82 -2.46 13.21
C THR A 272 4.84 -3.25 14.52
N ALA A 273 4.36 -4.48 14.48
CA ALA A 273 4.53 -5.41 15.60
C ALA A 273 5.95 -6.03 15.63
N SER A 274 6.69 -5.90 14.53
CA SER A 274 8.07 -6.39 14.42
C SER A 274 9.05 -5.52 15.18
N THR A 275 10.20 -6.08 15.55
CA THR A 275 11.35 -5.35 16.09
C THR A 275 12.30 -4.86 14.99
N ASN A 276 11.99 -5.14 13.74
CA ASN A 276 12.81 -4.82 12.58
C ASN A 276 12.08 -3.87 11.63
N THR A 277 12.80 -2.92 11.05
CA THR A 277 12.31 -2.06 9.98
C THR A 277 12.05 -2.89 8.72
N ALA A 278 10.84 -2.82 8.19
CA ALA A 278 10.45 -3.56 6.98
C ALA A 278 10.89 -2.80 5.71
N VAL A 279 11.55 -3.51 4.79
CA VAL A 279 12.01 -2.96 3.51
C VAL A 279 11.51 -3.84 2.37
N THR A 280 10.62 -3.29 1.55
CA THR A 280 9.98 -4.00 0.44
C THR A 280 10.42 -3.41 -0.89
N LYS A 281 10.81 -4.25 -1.85
CA LYS A 281 11.19 -3.82 -3.21
C LYS A 281 9.97 -3.26 -3.96
N ILE A 282 10.20 -2.18 -4.71
CA ILE A 282 9.27 -1.68 -5.69
C ILE A 282 9.64 -2.29 -7.04
N ASP A 283 8.67 -2.93 -7.69
CA ASP A 283 8.88 -3.48 -9.02
C ASP A 283 9.05 -2.35 -10.04
N VAL A 284 10.06 -2.51 -10.89
CA VAL A 284 10.37 -1.58 -11.97
C VAL A 284 10.01 -2.24 -13.30
N SER A 285 9.30 -1.52 -14.15
CA SER A 285 8.91 -2.01 -15.47
C SER A 285 9.16 -1.00 -16.58
N SER A 286 9.76 -1.48 -17.68
CA SER A 286 9.96 -0.67 -18.89
C SER A 286 8.66 -0.46 -19.63
N SER A 287 8.33 0.81 -19.87
CA SER A 287 7.13 1.19 -20.60
C SER A 287 7.26 2.54 -21.28
N LYS A 288 6.46 2.75 -22.33
CA LYS A 288 6.41 4.01 -23.06
C LYS A 288 5.50 5.00 -22.34
N ALA A 289 5.98 6.23 -22.14
CA ALA A 289 5.17 7.36 -21.73
C ALA A 289 4.28 7.80 -22.90
N ALA A 290 3.04 7.31 -22.98
CA ALA A 290 2.16 7.55 -24.13
C ALA A 290 1.70 9.02 -24.22
N SER A 291 1.39 9.65 -23.10
CA SER A 291 0.94 11.04 -23.00
C SER A 291 1.25 11.62 -21.63
N ILE A 292 1.31 12.94 -21.53
CA ILE A 292 1.57 13.68 -20.30
C ILE A 292 0.53 14.77 -20.14
N LYS A 293 0.00 14.96 -18.92
CA LYS A 293 -0.80 16.11 -18.54
C LYS A 293 0.00 17.02 -17.62
N SER A 294 -0.05 18.30 -17.87
CA SER A 294 0.59 19.36 -17.04
C SER A 294 -0.33 19.79 -15.89
N SER A 295 -1.05 18.85 -15.27
CA SER A 295 -1.81 19.06 -14.04
C SER A 295 -0.88 19.24 -12.83
N THR A 296 -1.43 19.50 -11.67
CA THR A 296 -0.68 19.49 -10.42
C THR A 296 -1.36 18.49 -9.48
N PRO A 297 -0.73 17.33 -9.16
CA PRO A 297 0.54 16.82 -9.71
C PRO A 297 0.45 16.50 -11.22
N LYS A 298 1.59 16.45 -11.90
CA LYS A 298 1.67 15.99 -13.30
C LYS A 298 1.20 14.55 -13.41
N GLU A 299 0.65 14.21 -14.58
CA GLU A 299 0.22 12.83 -14.85
C GLU A 299 0.89 12.30 -16.12
N VAL A 300 1.23 11.02 -16.13
CA VAL A 300 1.74 10.29 -17.28
C VAL A 300 0.82 9.11 -17.60
N LYS A 301 0.52 8.90 -18.89
CA LYS A 301 -0.20 7.72 -19.38
C LYS A 301 0.79 6.62 -19.69
N ILE A 302 0.66 5.48 -19.02
CA ILE A 302 1.45 4.27 -19.23
C ILE A 302 0.45 3.16 -19.62
N GLY A 303 0.60 2.61 -20.83
CA GLY A 303 -0.45 1.77 -21.40
C GLY A 303 -1.76 2.55 -21.50
N ASP A 304 -2.83 2.05 -20.90
CA ASP A 304 -4.14 2.71 -20.87
C ASP A 304 -4.44 3.47 -19.58
N THR A 305 -3.55 3.39 -18.58
CA THR A 305 -3.75 3.97 -17.25
C THR A 305 -3.00 5.29 -17.09
N TRP A 306 -3.64 6.24 -16.42
CA TRP A 306 -3.03 7.49 -15.99
C TRP A 306 -2.47 7.34 -14.57
N TYR A 307 -1.21 7.71 -14.40
CA TYR A 307 -0.51 7.75 -13.11
C TYR A 307 -0.09 9.17 -12.79
N LYS A 308 -0.25 9.58 -11.56
CA LYS A 308 0.28 10.84 -11.03
C LYS A 308 1.80 10.71 -10.85
N ILE A 309 2.52 11.82 -10.91
CA ILE A 309 3.97 11.85 -10.64
C ILE A 309 4.17 12.50 -9.27
N VAL A 310 4.99 11.90 -8.41
CA VAL A 310 5.31 12.51 -7.11
C VAL A 310 5.93 13.89 -7.29
N THR A 311 5.59 14.84 -6.41
CA THR A 311 6.01 16.24 -6.54
C THR A 311 7.43 16.51 -6.05
N ASP A 312 7.98 15.61 -5.24
CA ASP A 312 9.33 15.71 -4.64
C ASP A 312 10.33 14.68 -5.20
N SER A 313 10.11 14.22 -6.45
CA SER A 313 11.05 13.32 -7.12
C SER A 313 12.47 13.86 -7.03
N LYS A 314 13.43 12.94 -6.80
CA LYS A 314 14.87 13.28 -6.70
C LYS A 314 15.64 13.01 -7.99
N THR A 315 14.98 12.46 -9.02
CA THR A 315 15.60 12.17 -10.30
C THR A 315 15.17 13.18 -11.37
N ASP A 316 16.11 13.60 -12.20
CA ASP A 316 15.85 14.56 -13.26
C ASP A 316 14.90 13.98 -14.32
N ASP A 317 15.04 12.70 -14.64
CA ASP A 317 14.21 12.02 -15.62
C ASP A 317 12.74 11.98 -15.19
N THR A 318 12.46 11.66 -13.92
CA THR A 318 11.09 11.67 -13.40
C THR A 318 10.46 13.06 -13.46
N ASN A 319 11.23 14.11 -13.20
CA ASN A 319 10.78 15.51 -13.30
C ASN A 319 10.53 15.95 -14.75
N SER A 320 11.17 15.31 -15.71
CA SER A 320 11.21 15.72 -17.12
C SER A 320 10.73 14.63 -18.09
N ILE A 321 9.82 13.73 -17.65
CA ILE A 321 9.23 12.70 -18.50
C ILE A 321 8.69 13.31 -19.79
N LYS A 322 9.06 12.71 -20.94
CA LYS A 322 8.66 13.14 -22.27
C LYS A 322 7.68 12.16 -22.88
N SER A 323 6.62 12.68 -23.50
CA SER A 323 5.71 11.83 -24.27
C SER A 323 6.43 11.18 -25.44
N GLY A 324 6.27 9.88 -25.59
CA GLY A 324 6.88 9.09 -26.66
C GLY A 324 8.18 8.40 -26.28
N SER A 325 8.86 8.79 -25.21
CA SER A 325 10.05 8.11 -24.69
C SER A 325 9.69 6.90 -23.83
N THR A 326 10.61 5.96 -23.72
CA THR A 326 10.49 4.77 -22.88
C THR A 326 11.27 4.96 -21.59
N TYR A 327 10.68 4.56 -20.49
CA TYR A 327 11.25 4.68 -19.15
C TYR A 327 11.10 3.38 -18.39
N ASP A 328 12.02 3.13 -17.50
CA ASP A 328 11.89 2.18 -16.41
C ASP A 328 11.15 2.87 -15.26
N PHE A 329 9.87 2.54 -15.12
CA PHE A 329 9.00 3.14 -14.13
C PHE A 329 8.97 2.33 -12.84
N ALA A 330 9.20 2.99 -11.70
CA ALA A 330 8.84 2.51 -10.38
C ALA A 330 7.49 3.14 -9.97
N ILE A 331 6.50 2.31 -9.68
CA ILE A 331 5.12 2.75 -9.41
C ILE A 331 4.67 2.22 -8.05
N VAL A 332 4.06 3.10 -7.25
CA VAL A 332 3.43 2.74 -5.98
C VAL A 332 2.01 3.29 -5.97
N GLY A 333 1.03 2.39 -5.87
CA GLY A 333 -0.38 2.77 -6.00
C GLY A 333 -0.62 3.49 -7.32
N ASN A 334 -1.11 4.72 -7.27
CA ASN A 334 -1.43 5.54 -8.44
C ASN A 334 -0.31 6.55 -8.80
N TYR A 335 0.90 6.38 -8.22
CA TYR A 335 2.00 7.33 -8.41
C TYR A 335 3.24 6.69 -9.03
N VAL A 336 3.79 7.37 -10.04
CA VAL A 336 5.17 7.18 -10.48
C VAL A 336 6.08 7.85 -9.46
N VAL A 337 6.92 7.04 -8.83
CA VAL A 337 7.86 7.49 -7.78
C VAL A 337 9.27 7.65 -8.33
N ASN A 338 9.58 6.93 -9.41
CA ASN A 338 10.77 7.10 -10.22
C ASN A 338 10.50 6.73 -11.68
N ALA A 339 11.24 7.38 -12.59
CA ALA A 339 11.30 7.07 -14.00
C ALA A 339 12.72 7.33 -14.49
N ASP A 340 13.39 6.30 -14.95
CA ASP A 340 14.71 6.41 -15.58
C ASP A 340 14.52 6.25 -17.09
N GLU A 341 14.92 7.28 -17.89
CA GLU A 341 14.79 7.19 -19.35
C GLU A 341 15.69 6.06 -19.85
N THR A 342 15.09 5.02 -20.40
CA THR A 342 15.84 3.93 -21.00
C THR A 342 16.46 4.44 -22.30
N GLU A 343 17.71 4.06 -22.54
CA GLU A 343 18.27 4.26 -23.88
C GLU A 343 17.29 3.66 -24.89
N ALA A 344 17.09 4.36 -26.02
CA ALA A 344 16.17 3.90 -27.07
C ALA A 344 16.41 2.42 -27.33
N SER A 345 15.34 1.62 -27.27
CA SER A 345 15.47 0.20 -27.55
C SER A 345 16.19 0.03 -28.88
N SER A 346 17.02 -0.99 -29.00
CA SER A 346 17.74 -1.26 -30.28
C SER A 346 16.79 -1.34 -31.49
N SER A 347 15.49 -1.51 -31.28
CA SER A 347 14.44 -1.48 -32.33
C SER A 347 14.19 -0.08 -32.90
N ASP A 348 14.48 1.00 -32.14
CA ASP A 348 14.18 2.38 -32.56
C ASP A 348 15.43 3.12 -33.08
N ILE A 349 16.42 2.36 -33.58
CA ILE A 349 17.62 2.89 -34.18
C ILE A 349 17.54 2.72 -35.71
N LEU A 350 17.99 3.74 -36.41
CA LEU A 350 18.19 3.71 -37.86
C LEU A 350 19.52 4.37 -38.25
N MET A 351 20.00 4.06 -39.44
CA MET A 351 21.14 4.71 -40.07
C MET A 351 20.65 5.50 -41.28
N LEU A 352 21.08 6.77 -41.39
CA LEU A 352 20.82 7.58 -42.57
C LEU A 352 21.78 7.23 -43.71
N ALA A 353 21.25 6.84 -44.86
CA ALA A 353 22.03 6.44 -46.01
C ALA A 353 22.05 7.52 -47.10
N ASP A 354 20.96 8.28 -47.27
CA ASP A 354 20.85 9.28 -48.31
C ASP A 354 19.78 10.32 -47.90
N TYR A 355 19.80 11.49 -48.56
CA TYR A 355 18.83 12.55 -48.31
C TYR A 355 18.44 13.27 -49.59
N ASP A 356 17.19 13.73 -49.67
CA ASP A 356 16.72 14.50 -50.80
C ASP A 356 17.25 15.97 -50.74
N THR A 357 18.01 16.36 -51.77
CA THR A 357 18.52 17.68 -51.94
C THR A 357 17.57 18.62 -52.71
N SER A 358 16.52 18.03 -53.33
CA SER A 358 15.61 18.78 -54.26
C SER A 358 14.60 19.68 -53.54
N ASN A 359 14.40 19.47 -52.24
CA ASN A 359 13.45 20.24 -51.42
C ASN A 359 14.00 21.63 -50.98
N ASN A 360 14.80 22.28 -51.81
CA ASN A 360 15.12 23.69 -51.67
C ASN A 360 13.95 24.52 -52.21
N GLY A 361 12.76 24.37 -51.58
CA GLY A 361 11.62 25.22 -51.91
C GLY A 361 12.03 26.69 -51.89
N PHE A 362 11.59 27.43 -52.87
CA PHE A 362 11.90 28.86 -53.17
C PHE A 362 11.60 29.81 -51.99
N THR A 363 11.05 29.31 -50.90
CA THR A 363 10.60 30.11 -49.75
C THR A 363 11.28 29.73 -48.42
N GLY A 364 12.27 28.84 -48.39
CA GLY A 364 12.97 28.48 -47.13
C GLY A 364 12.13 27.81 -46.05
N SER A 365 10.92 27.38 -46.34
CA SER A 365 9.88 26.96 -45.41
C SER A 365 9.56 25.46 -45.45
N ALA A 366 10.41 24.63 -46.06
CA ALA A 366 10.21 23.17 -45.94
C ALA A 366 10.44 22.75 -44.46
N SER A 367 9.36 22.39 -43.81
CA SER A 367 9.37 21.89 -42.41
C SER A 367 9.68 20.39 -42.30
N THR A 368 9.94 19.73 -43.43
CA THR A 368 10.25 18.30 -43.53
C THR A 368 11.33 18.03 -44.58
N GLN A 369 12.03 16.91 -44.43
CA GLN A 369 13.04 16.45 -45.42
C GLN A 369 12.88 14.95 -45.62
N GLN A 370 12.93 14.46 -46.85
CA GLN A 370 12.95 13.04 -47.14
C GLN A 370 14.37 12.48 -47.05
N VAL A 371 14.51 11.32 -46.42
CA VAL A 371 15.76 10.63 -46.26
C VAL A 371 15.57 9.13 -46.47
N ARG A 372 16.61 8.46 -46.99
CA ARG A 372 16.67 7.00 -47.02
C ARG A 372 17.31 6.53 -45.73
N ALA A 373 16.60 5.68 -44.97
CA ALA A 373 17.06 5.09 -43.73
C ALA A 373 17.11 3.56 -43.80
N TYR A 374 18.13 2.99 -43.16
CA TYR A 374 18.22 1.56 -42.87
C TYR A 374 17.86 1.35 -41.41
N PHE A 375 16.92 0.41 -41.16
CA PHE A 375 16.47 0.02 -39.84
C PHE A 375 17.22 -1.23 -39.37
N LEU A 376 17.25 -1.47 -38.06
CA LEU A 376 17.93 -2.63 -37.48
C LEU A 376 17.31 -3.98 -37.89
N ASP A 377 16.06 -3.99 -38.33
CA ASP A 377 15.39 -5.18 -38.87
C ASP A 377 15.88 -5.52 -40.31
N GLY A 378 16.87 -4.80 -40.83
CA GLY A 378 17.41 -4.98 -42.18
C GLY A 378 16.59 -4.31 -43.28
N THR A 379 15.49 -3.67 -42.97
CA THR A 379 14.66 -2.96 -43.97
C THR A 379 15.24 -1.60 -44.33
N SER A 380 14.99 -1.16 -45.57
CA SER A 380 15.34 0.20 -46.02
C SER A 380 14.07 0.89 -46.50
N LYS A 381 13.85 2.13 -46.03
CA LYS A 381 12.70 2.95 -46.40
C LYS A 381 13.09 4.38 -46.65
N VAL A 382 12.34 5.05 -47.53
CA VAL A 382 12.36 6.52 -47.59
C VAL A 382 11.36 7.02 -46.56
N ILE A 383 11.85 7.81 -45.62
CA ILE A 383 11.04 8.38 -44.51
C ILE A 383 11.03 9.90 -44.61
N THR A 384 9.97 10.52 -44.11
CA THR A 384 9.86 11.97 -44.00
C THR A 384 10.23 12.41 -42.59
N VAL A 385 11.32 13.18 -42.47
CA VAL A 385 11.81 13.70 -41.18
C VAL A 385 11.30 15.12 -41.00
N GLU A 386 10.70 15.37 -39.83
CA GLU A 386 10.15 16.66 -39.43
C GLU A 386 11.00 17.33 -38.34
N LYS A 387 11.58 16.54 -37.46
CA LYS A 387 12.51 17.03 -36.44
C LYS A 387 13.84 16.28 -36.50
N PHE A 388 14.91 16.99 -36.25
CA PHE A 388 16.25 16.46 -36.35
C PHE A 388 17.18 17.05 -35.27
N SER A 389 18.03 16.25 -34.68
CA SER A 389 19.14 16.70 -33.84
C SER A 389 20.46 16.07 -34.27
N LYS A 390 21.50 16.92 -34.38
CA LYS A 390 22.90 16.53 -34.65
C LYS A 390 23.69 16.17 -33.39
N THR A 391 23.04 16.29 -32.27
CA THR A 391 23.58 15.99 -30.94
C THR A 391 22.63 15.04 -30.21
N ALA A 392 22.96 14.66 -29.00
CA ALA A 392 22.06 13.90 -28.13
C ALA A 392 20.94 14.76 -27.52
N ASP A 393 20.83 16.04 -27.90
CA ASP A 393 19.77 16.95 -27.45
C ASP A 393 18.44 16.70 -28.16
N ASP A 394 17.39 17.32 -27.68
CA ASP A 394 16.05 17.18 -28.24
C ASP A 394 15.96 17.65 -29.71
N PRO A 395 15.34 16.82 -30.57
CA PRO A 395 15.21 17.17 -31.99
C PRO A 395 14.38 18.43 -32.22
N GLN A 396 14.94 19.33 -33.00
CA GLN A 396 14.30 20.59 -33.41
C GLN A 396 13.72 20.49 -34.82
N ASP A 397 12.78 21.34 -35.16
CA ASP A 397 12.19 21.38 -36.49
C ASP A 397 13.27 21.51 -37.57
N ILE A 398 13.09 20.79 -38.68
CA ILE A 398 13.97 20.88 -39.86
C ILE A 398 13.76 22.24 -40.54
N LYS A 399 14.61 23.24 -40.16
CA LYS A 399 14.59 24.60 -40.72
C LYS A 399 16.02 25.13 -40.80
N GLY A 400 16.31 25.95 -41.82
CA GLY A 400 17.56 26.68 -41.92
C GLY A 400 18.80 25.80 -41.79
N GLN A 401 19.60 26.01 -40.75
CA GLN A 401 20.84 25.25 -40.50
C GLN A 401 20.60 23.85 -39.93
N ASN A 402 19.38 23.54 -39.46
CA ASN A 402 19.02 22.26 -38.91
C ASN A 402 18.53 21.25 -39.96
N LYS A 403 18.93 21.41 -41.22
CA LYS A 403 18.68 20.42 -42.29
C LYS A 403 19.70 19.29 -42.21
N ILE A 404 19.27 18.07 -42.60
CA ILE A 404 20.14 16.94 -42.81
C ILE A 404 21.06 17.18 -43.98
N LYS A 405 22.36 16.98 -43.81
CA LYS A 405 23.42 17.22 -44.79
C LYS A 405 24.24 15.93 -44.99
N GLN A 406 25.14 15.96 -46.00
CA GLN A 406 26.05 14.87 -46.28
C GLN A 406 26.85 14.41 -45.05
N SER A 407 27.22 15.35 -44.16
CA SER A 407 27.96 15.05 -42.93
C SER A 407 27.15 14.30 -41.89
N ASP A 408 25.85 14.17 -42.04
CA ASP A 408 24.92 13.52 -41.13
C ASP A 408 24.60 12.11 -41.59
N LEU A 409 25.05 11.70 -42.79
CA LEU A 409 24.90 10.33 -43.30
C LEU A 409 25.87 9.34 -42.64
N ASN A 410 25.56 8.06 -42.74
CA ASN A 410 26.30 6.95 -42.17
C ASN A 410 26.52 7.05 -40.63
N LYS A 411 25.55 7.67 -39.97
CA LYS A 411 25.49 7.78 -38.51
C LYS A 411 24.21 7.10 -38.02
N LEU A 412 24.26 6.63 -36.78
CA LEU A 412 23.11 6.04 -36.11
C LEU A 412 22.30 7.11 -35.41
N TYR A 413 21.00 7.00 -35.55
CA TYR A 413 20.00 7.88 -34.92
C TYR A 413 18.95 7.06 -34.22
N THR A 414 18.53 7.48 -33.05
CA THR A 414 17.27 7.06 -32.48
C THR A 414 16.15 7.76 -33.19
N TYR A 415 14.98 7.13 -33.31
CA TYR A 415 13.84 7.74 -33.95
C TYR A 415 12.55 7.55 -33.14
N SER A 416 11.62 8.48 -33.36
CA SER A 416 10.22 8.33 -32.94
C SER A 416 9.33 8.71 -34.12
N THR A 417 8.17 8.03 -34.22
CA THR A 417 7.17 8.32 -35.25
C THR A 417 6.10 9.23 -34.66
N ARG A 418 5.79 10.34 -35.34
CA ARG A 418 4.76 11.28 -34.93
C ARG A 418 3.37 10.83 -35.40
N SER A 419 2.31 11.43 -34.86
CA SER A 419 0.92 11.10 -35.21
C SER A 419 0.58 11.29 -36.69
N ASN A 420 1.32 12.15 -37.39
CA ASN A 420 1.19 12.38 -38.84
C ASN A 420 2.04 11.44 -39.70
N GLY A 421 2.70 10.46 -39.12
CA GLY A 421 3.58 9.49 -39.77
C GLY A 421 5.00 10.01 -40.06
N ASN A 422 5.32 11.26 -39.73
CA ASN A 422 6.67 11.81 -39.90
C ASN A 422 7.58 11.36 -38.79
N TYR A 423 8.89 11.38 -39.03
CA TYR A 423 9.93 10.93 -38.11
C TYR A 423 10.59 12.11 -37.38
N SER A 424 10.96 11.88 -36.16
CA SER A 424 11.84 12.71 -35.35
C SER A 424 13.13 11.92 -35.09
N LEU A 425 14.30 12.47 -35.45
CA LEU A 425 15.58 11.80 -35.36
C LEU A 425 16.51 12.50 -34.38
N LYS A 426 17.18 11.74 -33.55
CA LYS A 426 18.17 12.21 -32.58
C LYS A 426 19.48 11.43 -32.77
N LEU A 427 20.62 12.11 -32.90
CA LEU A 427 21.90 11.43 -33.04
C LEU A 427 22.17 10.52 -31.82
N LEU A 428 22.50 9.28 -32.06
CA LEU A 428 22.95 8.36 -31.02
C LEU A 428 24.27 8.88 -30.43
N SER A 429 24.35 9.02 -29.10
CA SER A 429 25.51 9.65 -28.44
C SER A 429 26.82 9.03 -28.87
N SER A 430 27.85 9.87 -29.10
CA SER A 430 29.19 9.47 -29.52
C SER A 430 29.97 8.59 -28.51
N ASN A 431 29.43 8.41 -27.31
CA ASN A 431 30.02 7.53 -26.29
C ASN A 431 29.72 6.04 -26.53
N ASN A 432 28.75 5.72 -27.38
CA ASN A 432 28.53 4.37 -27.88
C ASN A 432 29.26 4.16 -29.21
N LYS A 433 30.57 4.26 -29.20
CA LYS A 433 31.41 3.64 -30.24
C LYS A 433 31.23 2.13 -30.04
N ALA A 434 30.28 1.54 -30.75
CA ALA A 434 30.35 0.12 -31.03
C ALA A 434 31.67 -0.10 -31.75
N GLY A 435 32.65 -0.67 -31.03
CA GLY A 435 33.87 -1.11 -31.65
C GLY A 435 33.51 -2.22 -32.61
N TYR A 436 33.58 -1.95 -33.89
CA TYR A 436 33.81 -3.02 -34.86
C TYR A 436 35.31 -3.25 -34.85
N GLU A 437 35.76 -4.34 -34.25
CA GLU A 437 36.94 -5.09 -34.69
C GLU A 437 36.52 -6.07 -35.77
#